data_181b8136bb292edcb21c5f685685a552
#
_entry.id   181b8136bb292edcb21c5f685685a552
#
_cell.length_a   1.000
_cell.length_b   1.000
_cell.length_c   1.000
_cell.angle_alpha   90.00
_cell.angle_beta   90.00
_cell.angle_gamma   90.00
#
_symmetry.space_group_name_H-M   'P 1'
#
loop_
_entity.id
_entity.type
_entity.pdbx_description
1 polymer ?
#
loop_
_entity_poly.entity_id
_entity_poly.type
_entity_poly.pdbx_seq_one_letter_code
_entity_poly.pdbx_strand_id
1 'polypeptide(L)' 'MRSTFKTNEELPATLSATDISKYLGISKANSYQLMNCSDFPTLKLGKRKLVPKDKFLIWVNNNTNVI' A
#
# COMPACT_ATOMS: atom_id res chain seq x y z
N MET A 1 2.60 -1.70 16.91
CA MET A 1 2.75 -0.59 15.96
C MET A 1 1.41 -0.10 15.47
N ARG A 2 1.25 1.19 15.43
CA ARG A 2 -0.05 1.78 15.11
C ARG A 2 0.04 2.57 13.81
N SER A 3 -0.89 2.28 12.92
CA SER A 3 -1.01 3.00 11.66
C SER A 3 -1.62 4.39 11.89
N THR A 4 -1.34 5.33 10.98
CA THR A 4 -1.97 6.63 10.99
C THR A 4 -3.46 6.53 10.72
N PHE A 5 -3.86 5.55 9.91
CA PHE A 5 -5.25 5.36 9.55
C PHE A 5 -5.92 4.42 10.54
N LYS A 6 -7.06 4.82 11.05
CA LYS A 6 -7.78 4.02 12.04
C LYS A 6 -8.58 2.89 11.40
N THR A 7 -9.12 3.14 10.22
CA THR A 7 -9.93 2.14 9.52
C THR A 7 -9.59 2.18 8.05
N ASN A 8 -9.99 1.13 7.34
CA ASN A 8 -9.80 1.08 5.89
C ASN A 8 -10.58 2.18 5.19
N GLU A 9 -11.66 2.64 5.79
CA GLU A 9 -12.49 3.69 5.19
C GLU A 9 -11.80 5.04 5.16
N GLU A 10 -10.78 5.21 5.99
CA GLU A 10 -10.03 6.47 6.01
C GLU A 10 -8.97 6.53 4.92
N LEU A 11 -8.74 5.43 4.21
CA LEU A 11 -7.78 5.40 3.13
C LEU A 11 -8.34 6.08 1.90
N PRO A 12 -7.52 6.83 1.16
CA PRO A 12 -7.98 7.38 -0.12
C PRO A 12 -8.19 6.27 -1.14
N ALA A 13 -8.92 6.57 -2.20
CA ALA A 13 -9.23 5.59 -3.24
C ALA A 13 -7.97 5.04 -3.90
N THR A 14 -6.94 5.86 -4.05
CA THR A 14 -5.64 5.43 -4.55
C THR A 14 -4.58 5.83 -3.55
N LEU A 15 -3.57 5.00 -3.41
CA LEU A 15 -2.54 5.17 -2.40
C LEU A 15 -1.20 5.51 -3.05
N SER A 16 -0.47 6.42 -2.43
CA SER A 16 0.91 6.73 -2.80
C SER A 16 1.85 5.96 -1.87
N ALA A 17 3.16 6.09 -2.14
CA ALA A 17 4.16 5.48 -1.26
C ALA A 17 4.02 6.01 0.16
N THR A 18 3.73 7.30 0.30
CA THR A 18 3.55 7.90 1.62
C THR A 18 2.38 7.25 2.35
N ASP A 19 1.26 7.04 1.66
CA ASP A 19 0.10 6.42 2.27
C ASP A 19 0.41 4.99 2.70
N ILE A 20 1.10 4.25 1.85
CA ILE A 20 1.45 2.87 2.16
C ILE A 20 2.39 2.81 3.36
N SER A 21 3.36 3.71 3.42
CA SER A 21 4.31 3.73 4.53
C SER A 21 3.58 3.97 5.85
N LYS A 22 2.60 4.85 5.83
CA LYS A 22 1.83 5.15 7.05
C LYS A 22 0.94 3.97 7.44
N TYR A 23 0.33 3.34 6.46
CA TYR A 23 -0.56 2.22 6.74
C TYR A 23 0.22 1.02 7.31
N LEU A 24 1.34 0.69 6.69
CA LEU A 24 2.12 -0.48 7.09
C LEU A 24 3.13 -0.18 8.19
N GLY A 25 3.37 1.09 8.50
CA GLY A 25 4.35 1.45 9.51
C GLY A 25 5.77 1.20 9.07
N ILE A 26 6.06 1.35 7.79
CA ILE A 26 7.40 1.14 7.23
C ILE A 26 7.92 2.45 6.65
N SER A 27 9.21 2.46 6.32
CA SER A 27 9.81 3.65 5.73
C SER A 27 9.25 3.88 4.32
N LYS A 28 9.38 5.12 3.84
CA LYS A 28 8.96 5.44 2.51
C LYS A 28 9.79 4.68 1.47
N ALA A 29 11.08 4.50 1.76
CA ALA A 29 11.96 3.75 0.86
C ALA A 29 11.47 2.31 0.72
N ASN A 30 11.07 1.68 1.82
CA ASN A 30 10.54 0.32 1.76
C ASN A 30 9.23 0.28 1.00
N SER A 31 8.42 1.33 1.11
CA SER A 31 7.18 1.41 0.35
C SER A 31 7.44 1.44 -1.14
N TYR A 32 8.45 2.21 -1.57
CA TYR A 32 8.82 2.24 -2.98
C TYR A 32 9.30 0.87 -3.45
N GLN A 33 10.06 0.16 -2.62
CA GLN A 33 10.50 -1.18 -2.98
C GLN A 33 9.32 -2.13 -3.16
N LEU A 34 8.33 -2.03 -2.29
CA LEU A 34 7.11 -2.83 -2.44
C LEU A 34 6.42 -2.51 -3.75
N MET A 35 6.31 -1.23 -4.07
CA MET A 35 5.61 -0.81 -5.29
C MET A 35 6.33 -1.27 -6.55
N ASN A 36 7.60 -1.62 -6.44
CA ASN A 36 8.35 -2.14 -7.58
C ASN A 36 8.28 -3.66 -7.70
N CYS A 37 7.68 -4.33 -6.72
CA CYS A 37 7.53 -5.78 -6.79
C CYS A 37 6.48 -6.14 -7.84
N SER A 38 6.72 -7.20 -8.58
CA SER A 38 5.84 -7.57 -9.67
C SER A 38 4.48 -8.08 -9.19
N ASP A 39 4.42 -8.63 -7.99
CA ASP A 39 3.16 -9.14 -7.45
C ASP A 39 2.41 -8.12 -6.63
N PHE A 40 2.94 -6.91 -6.50
CA PHE A 40 2.25 -5.85 -5.78
C PHE A 40 1.37 -5.07 -6.75
N PRO A 41 0.13 -4.72 -6.36
CA PRO A 41 -0.83 -4.12 -7.28
C PRO A 41 -0.56 -2.63 -7.53
N THR A 42 0.52 -2.32 -8.21
CA THR A 42 0.88 -0.94 -8.52
C THR A 42 0.41 -0.58 -9.91
N LEU A 43 -0.28 0.56 -10.01
CA LEU A 43 -0.73 1.10 -11.27
C LEU A 43 0.22 2.22 -11.69
N LYS A 44 0.81 2.08 -12.87
CA LYS A 44 1.74 3.08 -13.38
C LYS A 44 1.02 3.99 -14.37
N LEU A 45 0.99 5.28 -14.05
CA LEU A 45 0.36 6.29 -14.90
C LEU A 45 1.40 7.35 -15.22
N GLY A 46 2.03 7.22 -16.38
CA GLY A 46 3.11 8.12 -16.74
C GLY A 46 4.25 7.99 -15.74
N LYS A 47 4.58 9.10 -15.09
CA LYS A 47 5.65 9.10 -14.10
C LYS A 47 5.16 8.79 -12.68
N ARG A 48 3.87 8.57 -12.53
CA ARG A 48 3.28 8.37 -11.22
C ARG A 48 2.99 6.89 -10.99
N LYS A 49 3.15 6.48 -9.74
CA LYS A 49 2.80 5.12 -9.32
C LYS A 49 1.76 5.24 -8.23
N LEU A 50 0.63 4.61 -8.46
CA LEU A 50 -0.49 4.62 -7.53
C LEU A 50 -0.95 3.20 -7.28
N VAL A 51 -1.51 2.98 -6.11
CA VAL A 51 -2.01 1.65 -5.75
C VAL A 51 -3.49 1.79 -5.44
N PRO A 52 -4.36 1.12 -6.19
CA PRO A 52 -5.80 1.14 -5.87
C PRO A 52 -6.03 0.57 -4.48
N LYS A 53 -6.86 1.25 -3.69
CA LYS A 53 -7.10 0.85 -2.31
C LYS A 53 -7.61 -0.60 -2.23
N ASP A 54 -8.59 -0.93 -3.07
CA ASP A 54 -9.19 -2.26 -3.00
C ASP A 54 -8.15 -3.35 -3.26
N LYS A 55 -7.30 -3.14 -4.26
CA LYS A 55 -6.27 -4.11 -4.59
C LYS A 55 -5.22 -4.19 -3.49
N PHE A 56 -4.87 -3.04 -2.90
CA PHE A 56 -3.92 -3.01 -1.81
C PHE A 56 -4.41 -3.82 -0.62
N LEU A 57 -5.68 -3.64 -0.27
CA LEU A 57 -6.22 -4.35 0.89
C LEU A 57 -6.29 -5.85 0.65
N ILE A 58 -6.60 -6.26 -0.57
CA ILE A 58 -6.57 -7.67 -0.93
C ILE A 58 -5.16 -8.22 -0.79
N TRP A 59 -4.17 -7.46 -1.28
CA TRP A 59 -2.78 -7.89 -1.20
C TRP A 59 -2.34 -8.04 0.26
N VAL A 60 -2.67 -7.06 1.09
CA VAL A 60 -2.32 -7.11 2.50
C VAL A 60 -2.96 -8.33 3.16
N ASN A 61 -4.23 -8.57 2.88
CA ASN A 61 -4.93 -9.70 3.47
C ASN A 61 -4.29 -11.02 3.07
N ASN A 62 -3.92 -11.15 1.80
CA ASN A 62 -3.32 -12.38 1.32
C ASN A 62 -1.93 -12.61 1.90
N ASN A 63 -1.21 -11.55 2.20
CA ASN A 63 0.16 -11.66 2.67
C ASN A 63 0.29 -11.65 4.19
N THR A 64 -0.79 -11.37 4.90
CA THR A 64 -0.78 -11.45 6.35
C THR A 64 -1.51 -12.66 6.87
N ASN A 65 -2.04 -13.46 6.00
CA ASN A 65 -2.84 -14.61 6.36
C ASN A 65 -2.01 -15.89 6.31
N VAL A 66 -0.80 -15.79 6.80
CA VAL A 66 0.14 -16.91 6.73
C VAL A 66 0.16 -17.71 8.02
N ILE A 67 -0.57 -17.31 8.97
CA ILE A 67 -0.55 -17.95 10.28
C ILE A 67 -1.52 -19.09 10.36
#